data_75e01baa1b7b5e7f083a25a147b6076d
#
_entry.id   75e01baa1b7b5e7f083a25a147b6076d
#
_cell.length_a   1.000
_cell.length_b   1.000
_cell.length_c   1.000
_cell.angle_alpha   90.00
_cell.angle_beta   90.00
_cell.angle_gamma   90.00
#
_symmetry.space_group_name_H-M   'P 1'
#
loop_
_entity.id
_entity.type
_entity.pdbx_description
1 polymer ?
#
loop_
_entity_poly.entity_id
_entity_poly.type
_entity_poly.pdbx_seq_one_letter_code
_entity_poly.pdbx_strand_id
1 'polypeptide(L)'
;MAKSGEDTPLLKQYFSIKAQHPEALLLYRVGDFYETYSDDAVFASKLLGLVLTRRSNGDKGTTEMAGFPHHAMESYLPKIVRAGYKVAICDQLEDPALVKTKLVKRGVTEILTPGIAFGESMLESHEHNFLAGLHFDGPQCGAAFLDVSTGTFRVAQGSVEYIGTLLSSFGPKELVVERDICKAVRSKFPDYYVTPLEEWAFVQSTAEDKLKNQFGVSSLKGFAIDRYPLAVCAAGALIAYLEQTQHTGLGNICSISRIDENKFVWMDKFTFRNLEVFQSNAGKDGVSLVDTIDRCCSPMGSRMLREWLAMPLMDIDGLNARYDIVGLLRDNEELRSGLRDCIGGVGDLERIISRAATGRILPREVRQLGRSLEQMQPIVSLCSNTGVASLDKLLSGMKDTEGIRSRIQNTLAEDAAAMIGKGDVIASGVNSELDSLREISRGGKDYILQIQAREVERTGINSLKIGYNNVFGYYIEVRNASRDLVPPEWIRKQTLVNAERYITPELKEYEDKILGAEASIYELESKLYSELVSDVQKSIRDIQ
;
A
#
# COMPACT_ATOMS: atom_id res chain seq x y z
N MET A 1 -31.22 -20.03 -16.08
CA MET A 1 -31.97 -18.81 -15.69
C MET A 1 -32.65 -19.08 -14.36
N ALA A 2 -32.06 -18.69 -13.24
CA ALA A 2 -32.67 -18.80 -11.92
C ALA A 2 -33.68 -17.64 -11.78
N LYS A 3 -34.88 -17.94 -11.30
CA LYS A 3 -35.93 -16.96 -11.05
C LYS A 3 -35.44 -15.94 -10.03
N SER A 4 -35.36 -14.66 -10.43
CA SER A 4 -35.05 -13.51 -9.58
C SER A 4 -36.20 -13.31 -8.59
N GLY A 5 -36.06 -13.84 -7.38
CA GLY A 5 -36.82 -13.35 -6.24
C GLY A 5 -36.32 -11.90 -5.95
N GLU A 6 -37.26 -11.00 -5.59
CA GLU A 6 -36.84 -9.60 -5.28
C GLU A 6 -35.82 -9.57 -4.15
N ASP A 7 -34.60 -9.12 -4.44
CA ASP A 7 -33.50 -9.06 -3.51
C ASP A 7 -33.78 -8.08 -2.35
N THR A 8 -33.19 -8.36 -1.19
CA THR A 8 -33.20 -7.40 -0.07
C THR A 8 -32.54 -6.09 -0.50
N PRO A 9 -32.84 -4.93 0.14
CA PRO A 9 -32.22 -3.64 -0.23
C PRO A 9 -30.69 -3.70 -0.28
N LEU A 10 -30.04 -4.48 0.58
CA LEU A 10 -28.60 -4.68 0.61
C LEU A 10 -28.13 -5.44 -0.64
N LEU A 11 -28.78 -6.54 -1.01
CA LEU A 11 -28.42 -7.32 -2.21
C LEU A 11 -28.70 -6.55 -3.49
N LYS A 12 -29.77 -5.75 -3.54
CA LYS A 12 -30.01 -4.84 -4.68
C LYS A 12 -28.86 -3.85 -4.87
N GLN A 13 -28.34 -3.27 -3.77
CA GLN A 13 -27.17 -2.39 -3.81
C GLN A 13 -25.92 -3.15 -4.26
N TYR A 14 -25.67 -4.35 -3.72
CA TYR A 14 -24.55 -5.21 -4.13
C TYR A 14 -24.59 -5.51 -5.63
N PHE A 15 -25.68 -6.03 -6.15
CA PHE A 15 -25.79 -6.39 -7.57
C PHE A 15 -25.76 -5.17 -8.50
N SER A 16 -26.26 -4.02 -8.07
CA SER A 16 -26.12 -2.77 -8.82
C SER A 16 -24.66 -2.35 -8.97
N ILE A 17 -23.85 -2.48 -7.90
CA ILE A 17 -22.41 -2.18 -7.94
C ILE A 17 -21.67 -3.26 -8.74
N LYS A 18 -22.00 -4.56 -8.53
CA LYS A 18 -21.40 -5.66 -9.28
C LYS A 18 -21.63 -5.55 -10.80
N ALA A 19 -22.79 -5.07 -11.22
CA ALA A 19 -23.08 -4.84 -12.64
C ALA A 19 -22.18 -3.77 -13.29
N GLN A 20 -21.63 -2.84 -12.51
CA GLN A 20 -20.67 -1.85 -12.99
C GLN A 20 -19.24 -2.43 -13.07
N HIS A 21 -18.95 -3.49 -12.32
CA HIS A 21 -17.63 -4.14 -12.25
C HIS A 21 -17.76 -5.67 -12.42
N PRO A 22 -18.31 -6.16 -13.56
CA PRO A 22 -18.65 -7.57 -13.73
C PRO A 22 -17.43 -8.50 -13.67
N GLU A 23 -16.26 -8.03 -14.09
CA GLU A 23 -14.99 -8.78 -14.15
C GLU A 23 -14.24 -8.82 -12.81
N ALA A 24 -14.64 -7.99 -11.83
CA ALA A 24 -13.93 -7.90 -10.56
C ALA A 24 -14.63 -8.71 -9.48
N LEU A 25 -13.89 -9.41 -8.64
CA LEU A 25 -14.41 -9.95 -7.38
C LEU A 25 -14.82 -8.80 -6.48
N LEU A 26 -16.10 -8.68 -6.13
CA LEU A 26 -16.59 -7.59 -5.31
C LEU A 26 -16.51 -7.94 -3.82
N LEU A 27 -15.61 -7.25 -3.10
CA LEU A 27 -15.52 -7.28 -1.63
C LEU A 27 -16.40 -6.16 -1.07
N TYR A 28 -17.54 -6.53 -0.48
CA TYR A 28 -18.58 -5.60 -0.08
C TYR A 28 -18.64 -5.47 1.44
N ARG A 29 -18.40 -4.27 1.98
CA ARG A 29 -18.34 -4.01 3.42
C ARG A 29 -19.72 -4.09 4.07
N VAL A 30 -19.88 -4.99 5.02
CA VAL A 30 -21.09 -5.14 5.84
C VAL A 30 -20.68 -5.21 7.31
N GLY A 31 -20.84 -4.09 8.02
CA GLY A 31 -20.34 -3.98 9.40
C GLY A 31 -18.84 -4.26 9.48
N ASP A 32 -18.46 -5.26 10.25
CA ASP A 32 -17.06 -5.64 10.46
C ASP A 32 -16.52 -6.67 9.47
N PHE A 33 -17.28 -6.99 8.41
CA PHE A 33 -16.91 -7.99 7.42
C PHE A 33 -16.84 -7.41 6.01
N TYR A 34 -15.98 -7.97 5.17
CA TYR A 34 -16.13 -7.96 3.72
C TYR A 34 -16.84 -9.24 3.31
N GLU A 35 -17.98 -9.09 2.65
CA GLU A 35 -18.83 -10.18 2.18
C GLU A 35 -18.87 -10.19 0.65
N THR A 36 -18.96 -11.38 0.08
CA THR A 36 -19.21 -11.61 -1.34
C THR A 36 -20.45 -12.49 -1.49
N TYR A 37 -21.17 -12.35 -2.62
CA TYR A 37 -22.42 -13.07 -2.83
C TYR A 37 -22.46 -13.78 -4.18
N SER A 38 -23.34 -14.80 -4.29
CA SER A 38 -23.60 -15.57 -5.53
C SER A 38 -22.30 -16.18 -6.09
N ASP A 39 -22.02 -16.03 -7.37
CA ASP A 39 -20.84 -16.60 -8.04
C ASP A 39 -19.52 -16.12 -7.43
N ASP A 40 -19.44 -14.85 -7.00
CA ASP A 40 -18.29 -14.30 -6.30
C ASP A 40 -18.03 -15.03 -4.98
N ALA A 41 -19.08 -15.41 -4.25
CA ALA A 41 -18.94 -16.15 -2.99
C ALA A 41 -18.41 -17.57 -3.22
N VAL A 42 -18.91 -18.26 -4.23
CA VAL A 42 -18.44 -19.60 -4.60
C VAL A 42 -16.97 -19.54 -5.03
N PHE A 43 -16.63 -18.54 -5.82
CA PHE A 43 -15.26 -18.31 -6.27
C PHE A 43 -14.31 -17.99 -5.10
N ALA A 44 -14.67 -17.01 -4.27
CA ALA A 44 -13.85 -16.60 -3.11
C ALA A 44 -13.67 -17.75 -2.11
N SER A 45 -14.72 -18.54 -1.86
CA SER A 45 -14.64 -19.73 -1.00
C SER A 45 -13.58 -20.72 -1.47
N LYS A 46 -13.53 -21.02 -2.77
CA LYS A 46 -12.56 -21.96 -3.35
C LYS A 46 -11.13 -21.38 -3.33
N LEU A 47 -10.98 -20.12 -3.69
CA LEU A 47 -9.66 -19.47 -3.81
C LEU A 47 -9.03 -19.21 -2.45
N LEU A 48 -9.82 -18.76 -1.48
CA LEU A 48 -9.35 -18.28 -0.18
C LEU A 48 -9.50 -19.30 0.94
N GLY A 49 -10.17 -20.41 0.69
CA GLY A 49 -10.49 -21.41 1.71
C GLY A 49 -11.55 -20.92 2.72
N LEU A 50 -12.44 -20.01 2.31
CA LEU A 50 -13.51 -19.48 3.16
C LEU A 50 -14.69 -20.45 3.21
N VAL A 51 -15.39 -20.43 4.35
CA VAL A 51 -16.62 -21.21 4.50
C VAL A 51 -17.72 -20.60 3.62
N LEU A 52 -18.26 -21.38 2.69
CA LEU A 52 -19.42 -20.99 1.90
C LEU A 52 -20.67 -21.17 2.75
N THR A 53 -21.36 -20.08 3.01
CA THR A 53 -22.61 -20.06 3.78
C THR A 53 -23.77 -19.60 2.88
N ARG A 54 -24.99 -19.56 3.44
CA ARG A 54 -26.17 -19.04 2.75
C ARG A 54 -26.83 -17.97 3.59
N ARG A 55 -27.04 -16.81 2.99
CA ARG A 55 -27.82 -15.72 3.59
C ARG A 55 -29.29 -15.91 3.27
N SER A 56 -30.13 -15.88 4.30
CA SER A 56 -31.57 -15.89 4.14
C SER A 56 -32.09 -14.53 3.62
N ASN A 57 -32.92 -14.56 2.61
CA ASN A 57 -33.60 -13.39 2.04
C ASN A 57 -35.08 -13.29 2.51
N GLY A 58 -35.40 -13.88 3.66
CA GLY A 58 -36.78 -14.05 4.15
C GLY A 58 -37.53 -15.07 3.31
N ASP A 59 -38.80 -14.77 3.00
CA ASP A 59 -39.68 -15.68 2.20
C ASP A 59 -39.19 -15.86 0.74
N LYS A 60 -38.10 -15.22 0.33
CA LYS A 60 -37.62 -15.13 -1.05
C LYS A 60 -36.41 -16.03 -1.39
N GLY A 61 -36.03 -16.92 -0.47
CA GLY A 61 -34.97 -17.90 -0.69
C GLY A 61 -33.65 -17.58 0.01
N THR A 62 -32.56 -18.15 -0.50
CA THR A 62 -31.19 -17.97 0.05
C THR A 62 -30.23 -17.63 -1.06
N THR A 63 -29.19 -16.82 -0.73
CA THR A 63 -28.08 -16.49 -1.63
C THR A 63 -26.77 -16.99 -1.01
N GLU A 64 -25.92 -17.63 -1.82
CA GLU A 64 -24.58 -18.04 -1.40
C GLU A 64 -23.81 -16.80 -0.94
N MET A 65 -23.08 -16.96 0.17
CA MET A 65 -22.30 -15.91 0.79
C MET A 65 -20.99 -16.49 1.33
N ALA A 66 -19.91 -15.76 1.12
CA ALA A 66 -18.63 -15.98 1.79
C ALA A 66 -18.09 -14.64 2.26
N GLY A 67 -17.31 -14.62 3.33
CA GLY A 67 -16.76 -13.37 3.83
C GLY A 67 -15.69 -13.60 4.88
N PHE A 68 -14.99 -12.53 5.20
CA PHE A 68 -13.93 -12.49 6.22
C PHE A 68 -13.97 -11.14 6.97
N PRO A 69 -13.45 -11.09 8.22
CA PRO A 69 -13.38 -9.85 8.98
C PRO A 69 -12.56 -8.79 8.24
N HIS A 70 -13.01 -7.53 8.25
CA HIS A 70 -12.36 -6.46 7.48
C HIS A 70 -10.88 -6.25 7.84
N HIS A 71 -10.52 -6.44 9.13
CA HIS A 71 -9.14 -6.34 9.58
C HIS A 71 -8.22 -7.45 9.04
N ALA A 72 -8.80 -8.52 8.46
CA ALA A 72 -8.06 -9.60 7.83
C ALA A 72 -7.83 -9.37 6.32
N MET A 73 -8.25 -8.23 5.77
CA MET A 73 -8.12 -7.90 4.35
C MET A 73 -6.67 -8.05 3.85
N GLU A 74 -5.70 -7.58 4.61
CA GLU A 74 -4.26 -7.70 4.27
C GLU A 74 -3.78 -9.15 4.11
N SER A 75 -4.47 -10.12 4.69
CA SER A 75 -4.13 -11.55 4.56
C SER A 75 -4.81 -12.23 3.37
N TYR A 76 -5.99 -11.75 2.96
CA TYR A 76 -6.79 -12.37 1.88
C TYR A 76 -6.58 -11.71 0.52
N LEU A 77 -6.47 -10.37 0.48
CA LEU A 77 -6.32 -9.60 -0.73
C LEU A 77 -5.10 -10.01 -1.58
N PRO A 78 -3.91 -10.26 -0.99
CA PRO A 78 -2.75 -10.72 -1.76
C PRO A 78 -2.98 -12.05 -2.48
N LYS A 79 -3.76 -12.96 -1.90
CA LYS A 79 -4.06 -14.27 -2.51
C LYS A 79 -4.89 -14.11 -3.78
N ILE A 80 -5.83 -13.16 -3.79
CA ILE A 80 -6.69 -12.90 -4.95
C ILE A 80 -5.87 -12.25 -6.08
N VAL A 81 -5.10 -11.20 -5.75
CA VAL A 81 -4.30 -10.45 -6.72
C VAL A 81 -3.18 -11.32 -7.31
N ARG A 82 -2.46 -12.09 -6.47
CA ARG A 82 -1.41 -13.04 -6.95
C ARG A 82 -1.98 -14.17 -7.81
N ALA A 83 -3.24 -14.54 -7.62
CA ALA A 83 -3.93 -15.48 -8.48
C ALA A 83 -4.37 -14.86 -9.83
N GLY A 84 -4.07 -13.59 -10.07
CA GLY A 84 -4.35 -12.89 -11.33
C GLY A 84 -5.76 -12.31 -11.45
N TYR A 85 -6.47 -12.13 -10.33
CA TYR A 85 -7.85 -11.64 -10.36
C TYR A 85 -7.96 -10.17 -9.96
N LYS A 86 -8.88 -9.47 -10.62
CA LYS A 86 -9.29 -8.11 -10.30
C LYS A 86 -10.22 -8.09 -9.09
N VAL A 87 -10.01 -7.15 -8.19
CA VAL A 87 -10.82 -6.99 -6.96
C VAL A 87 -11.36 -5.58 -6.88
N ALA A 88 -12.67 -5.44 -6.66
CA ALA A 88 -13.30 -4.17 -6.34
C ALA A 88 -13.59 -4.12 -4.83
N ILE A 89 -12.99 -3.17 -4.13
CA ILE A 89 -13.23 -2.93 -2.71
C ILE A 89 -14.36 -1.92 -2.60
N CYS A 90 -15.43 -2.30 -1.92
CA CYS A 90 -16.62 -1.48 -1.74
C CYS A 90 -16.82 -1.20 -0.26
N ASP A 91 -16.61 0.04 0.14
CA ASP A 91 -16.72 0.50 1.52
C ASP A 91 -17.97 1.32 1.78
N GLN A 92 -18.27 1.51 3.06
CA GLN A 92 -19.32 2.41 3.54
C GLN A 92 -18.84 3.85 3.36
N LEU A 93 -19.61 4.67 2.63
CA LEU A 93 -19.32 6.08 2.38
C LEU A 93 -19.89 7.01 3.44
N GLU A 94 -20.64 6.47 4.38
CA GLU A 94 -21.33 7.19 5.46
C GLU A 94 -21.12 6.46 6.78
N ASP A 95 -21.00 7.22 7.87
CA ASP A 95 -20.92 6.63 9.22
C ASP A 95 -22.27 5.99 9.60
N PRO A 96 -22.32 4.68 9.85
CA PRO A 96 -23.55 3.98 10.25
C PRO A 96 -24.24 4.59 11.47
N ALA A 97 -23.50 5.20 12.38
CA ALA A 97 -24.04 5.84 13.59
C ALA A 97 -24.80 7.14 13.31
N LEU A 98 -24.50 7.80 12.20
CA LEU A 98 -25.10 9.09 11.82
C LEU A 98 -26.24 8.96 10.80
N VAL A 99 -26.42 7.78 10.20
CA VAL A 99 -27.37 7.55 9.11
C VAL A 99 -28.77 7.25 9.67
N LYS A 100 -29.76 8.07 9.27
CA LYS A 100 -31.18 7.90 9.63
C LYS A 100 -31.91 6.82 8.80
N THR A 101 -31.29 6.33 7.73
CA THR A 101 -31.88 5.33 6.82
C THR A 101 -31.45 3.92 7.22
N LYS A 102 -32.28 2.90 6.90
CA LYS A 102 -31.98 1.49 7.20
C LYS A 102 -30.82 0.90 6.38
N LEU A 103 -30.33 1.60 5.37
CA LEU A 103 -29.26 1.16 4.47
C LEU A 103 -28.20 2.25 4.32
N VAL A 104 -26.97 1.93 4.73
CA VAL A 104 -25.79 2.78 4.56
C VAL A 104 -25.40 2.82 3.09
N LYS A 105 -25.07 4.00 2.57
CA LYS A 105 -24.55 4.16 1.21
C LYS A 105 -23.15 3.57 1.10
N ARG A 106 -22.93 2.79 0.04
CA ARG A 106 -21.64 2.16 -0.26
C ARG A 106 -21.22 2.48 -1.68
N GLY A 107 -19.93 2.46 -1.92
CA GLY A 107 -19.36 2.67 -3.25
C GLY A 107 -18.00 1.99 -3.37
N VAL A 108 -17.56 1.75 -4.59
CA VAL A 108 -16.22 1.23 -4.86
C VAL A 108 -15.23 2.33 -4.54
N THR A 109 -14.36 2.06 -3.57
CA THR A 109 -13.30 2.98 -3.12
C THR A 109 -11.98 2.68 -3.79
N GLU A 110 -11.80 1.45 -4.28
CA GLU A 110 -10.57 1.02 -4.94
C GLU A 110 -10.82 -0.21 -5.83
N ILE A 111 -10.08 -0.28 -6.93
CA ILE A 111 -10.03 -1.47 -7.78
C ILE A 111 -8.57 -1.90 -7.90
N LEU A 112 -8.27 -3.08 -7.36
CA LEU A 112 -6.93 -3.67 -7.44
C LEU A 112 -6.85 -4.71 -8.56
N THR A 113 -5.75 -4.67 -9.28
CA THR A 113 -5.43 -5.60 -10.35
C THR A 113 -3.99 -6.11 -10.20
N PRO A 114 -3.58 -7.16 -10.90
CA PRO A 114 -2.20 -7.66 -10.81
C PRO A 114 -1.12 -6.61 -11.08
N GLY A 115 -1.40 -5.66 -12.00
CA GLY A 115 -0.47 -4.56 -12.33
C GLY A 115 -0.53 -3.38 -11.37
N ILE A 116 -1.58 -3.28 -10.55
CA ILE A 116 -1.79 -2.18 -9.59
C ILE A 116 -1.89 -2.75 -8.18
N ALA A 117 -0.77 -3.14 -7.61
CA ALA A 117 -0.69 -3.61 -6.23
C ALA A 117 0.21 -2.67 -5.42
N PHE A 118 -0.26 -2.25 -4.22
CA PHE A 118 0.45 -1.29 -3.35
C PHE A 118 0.93 -1.90 -2.03
N GLY A 119 0.33 -3.00 -1.57
CA GLY A 119 0.65 -3.58 -0.26
C GLY A 119 1.97 -4.36 -0.27
N GLU A 120 2.79 -4.22 0.77
CA GLU A 120 4.01 -5.01 0.92
C GLU A 120 3.76 -6.52 0.85
N SER A 121 2.63 -6.99 1.39
CA SER A 121 2.22 -8.39 1.34
C SER A 121 1.86 -8.87 -0.07
N MET A 122 1.58 -7.95 -1.01
CA MET A 122 1.20 -8.25 -2.40
C MET A 122 2.39 -8.26 -3.36
N LEU A 123 3.46 -7.57 -3.01
CA LEU A 123 4.61 -7.30 -3.86
C LEU A 123 5.82 -8.14 -3.43
N GLU A 124 6.58 -8.60 -4.39
CA GLU A 124 7.93 -9.12 -4.14
C GLU A 124 8.89 -7.92 -3.96
N SER A 125 9.65 -7.90 -2.87
CA SER A 125 10.48 -6.73 -2.51
C SER A 125 11.59 -6.45 -3.54
N HIS A 126 12.13 -7.51 -4.12
CA HIS A 126 13.28 -7.46 -5.04
C HIS A 126 12.89 -7.31 -6.52
N GLU A 127 11.59 -7.24 -6.84
CA GLU A 127 11.08 -7.14 -8.20
C GLU A 127 10.19 -5.91 -8.39
N HIS A 128 10.20 -5.37 -9.61
CA HIS A 128 9.20 -4.40 -10.03
C HIS A 128 7.84 -5.06 -10.29
N ASN A 129 6.77 -4.31 -10.08
CA ASN A 129 5.41 -4.71 -10.44
C ASN A 129 4.90 -3.85 -11.59
N PHE A 130 5.39 -4.13 -12.79
CA PHE A 130 5.04 -3.32 -13.95
C PHE A 130 3.61 -3.57 -14.45
N LEU A 131 2.90 -2.46 -14.66
CA LEU A 131 1.74 -2.32 -15.51
C LEU A 131 2.23 -1.82 -16.88
N ALA A 132 1.80 -2.41 -17.99
CA ALA A 132 2.19 -1.92 -19.32
C ALA A 132 0.98 -1.46 -20.12
N GLY A 133 1.12 -0.31 -20.80
CA GLY A 133 0.17 0.20 -21.79
C GLY A 133 0.73 -0.04 -23.21
N LEU A 134 -0.11 -0.48 -24.13
CA LEU A 134 0.28 -0.68 -25.53
C LEU A 134 -0.69 0.05 -26.46
N HIS A 135 -0.14 0.78 -27.42
CA HIS A 135 -0.89 1.45 -28.47
C HIS A 135 -0.27 1.15 -29.83
N PHE A 136 -1.08 0.68 -30.78
CA PHE A 136 -0.61 0.18 -32.08
C PHE A 136 -1.02 1.10 -33.21
N ASP A 137 -0.11 1.29 -34.17
CA ASP A 137 -0.38 1.91 -35.47
C ASP A 137 0.32 1.09 -36.55
N GLY A 138 -0.43 0.20 -37.18
CA GLY A 138 0.10 -0.77 -38.17
C GLY A 138 1.22 -1.63 -37.60
N PRO A 139 2.46 -1.59 -38.19
CA PRO A 139 3.60 -2.36 -37.71
C PRO A 139 4.33 -1.72 -36.52
N GLN A 140 3.96 -0.50 -36.15
CA GLN A 140 4.56 0.23 -35.04
C GLN A 140 3.73 0.07 -33.79
N CYS A 141 4.40 0.10 -32.65
CA CYS A 141 3.76 0.06 -31.33
C CYS A 141 4.45 1.02 -30.38
N GLY A 142 3.67 1.78 -29.65
CA GLY A 142 4.10 2.50 -28.47
C GLY A 142 3.85 1.66 -27.23
N ALA A 143 4.80 1.62 -26.33
CA ALA A 143 4.69 0.96 -25.05
C ALA A 143 5.04 1.89 -23.91
N ALA A 144 4.35 1.73 -22.79
CA ALA A 144 4.65 2.39 -21.53
C ALA A 144 4.68 1.33 -20.41
N PHE A 145 5.67 1.41 -19.54
CA PHE A 145 5.86 0.51 -18.40
C PHE A 145 5.84 1.36 -17.12
N LEU A 146 4.91 1.10 -16.25
CA LEU A 146 4.73 1.86 -15.00
C LEU A 146 4.70 0.90 -13.81
N ASP A 147 5.63 1.09 -12.88
CA ASP A 147 5.52 0.50 -11.55
C ASP A 147 4.98 1.54 -10.57
N VAL A 148 3.71 1.43 -10.23
CA VAL A 148 3.01 2.39 -9.38
C VAL A 148 3.59 2.38 -7.96
N SER A 149 4.12 1.24 -7.52
CA SER A 149 4.69 1.08 -6.17
C SER A 149 6.05 1.79 -5.98
N THR A 150 6.77 2.07 -7.06
CA THR A 150 8.08 2.74 -7.04
C THR A 150 8.06 4.10 -7.73
N GLY A 151 7.06 4.37 -8.58
CA GLY A 151 7.00 5.55 -9.44
C GLY A 151 7.85 5.44 -10.71
N THR A 152 8.47 4.29 -10.97
CA THR A 152 9.25 4.05 -12.18
C THR A 152 8.36 4.06 -13.41
N PHE A 153 8.60 5.00 -14.34
CA PHE A 153 7.80 5.16 -15.55
C PHE A 153 8.68 5.26 -16.77
N ARG A 154 8.59 4.26 -17.65
CA ARG A 154 9.42 4.14 -18.86
C ARG A 154 8.57 3.99 -20.11
N VAL A 155 9.03 4.54 -21.24
CA VAL A 155 8.32 4.46 -22.51
C VAL A 155 9.25 4.07 -23.66
N ALA A 156 8.68 3.39 -24.63
CA ALA A 156 9.36 3.02 -25.87
C ALA A 156 8.40 3.10 -27.06
N GLN A 157 8.95 3.27 -28.25
CA GLN A 157 8.20 3.17 -29.51
C GLN A 157 9.09 2.52 -30.56
N GLY A 158 8.55 1.55 -31.28
CA GLY A 158 9.25 0.83 -32.31
C GLY A 158 8.41 -0.27 -32.94
N SER A 159 9.07 -1.27 -33.56
CA SER A 159 8.36 -2.40 -34.14
C SER A 159 7.67 -3.25 -33.07
N VAL A 160 6.64 -3.99 -33.46
CA VAL A 160 5.92 -4.88 -32.53
C VAL A 160 6.83 -5.97 -31.96
N GLU A 161 7.85 -6.39 -32.74
CA GLU A 161 8.87 -7.36 -32.32
C GLU A 161 9.76 -6.77 -31.20
N TYR A 162 10.24 -5.54 -31.40
CA TYR A 162 11.01 -4.81 -30.39
C TYR A 162 10.22 -4.64 -29.08
N ILE A 163 8.96 -4.20 -29.18
CA ILE A 163 8.10 -4.07 -27.99
C ILE A 163 7.86 -5.44 -27.32
N GLY A 164 7.70 -6.52 -28.12
CA GLY A 164 7.61 -7.89 -27.59
C GLY A 164 8.85 -8.31 -26.78
N THR A 165 10.04 -7.88 -27.21
CA THR A 165 11.29 -8.09 -26.46
C THR A 165 11.27 -7.31 -25.15
N LEU A 166 10.85 -6.04 -25.15
CA LEU A 166 10.70 -5.24 -23.93
C LEU A 166 9.69 -5.84 -22.95
N LEU A 167 8.54 -6.32 -23.44
CA LEU A 167 7.57 -7.03 -22.60
C LEU A 167 8.21 -8.24 -21.89
N SER A 168 9.06 -8.97 -22.59
CA SER A 168 9.77 -10.12 -22.00
C SER A 168 10.82 -9.69 -20.97
N SER A 169 11.50 -8.57 -21.20
CA SER A 169 12.53 -8.03 -20.29
C SER A 169 11.92 -7.43 -19.01
N PHE A 170 10.82 -6.67 -19.12
CA PHE A 170 10.16 -6.02 -17.99
C PHE A 170 9.18 -6.94 -17.26
N GLY A 171 8.66 -7.98 -17.91
CA GLY A 171 7.73 -8.96 -17.34
C GLY A 171 6.49 -8.34 -16.69
N PRO A 172 5.75 -7.42 -17.38
CA PRO A 172 4.62 -6.74 -16.77
C PRO A 172 3.56 -7.75 -16.31
N LYS A 173 2.91 -7.46 -15.19
CA LYS A 173 1.86 -8.33 -14.64
C LYS A 173 0.51 -8.11 -15.33
N GLU A 174 0.37 -6.98 -16.05
CA GLU A 174 -0.86 -6.61 -16.73
C GLU A 174 -0.56 -5.73 -17.95
N LEU A 175 -1.30 -5.97 -19.05
CA LEU A 175 -1.27 -5.15 -20.27
C LEU A 175 -2.58 -4.40 -20.40
N VAL A 176 -2.53 -3.08 -20.53
CA VAL A 176 -3.67 -2.21 -20.85
C VAL A 176 -3.65 -1.86 -22.33
N VAL A 177 -4.74 -2.15 -23.02
CA VAL A 177 -4.85 -1.96 -24.47
C VAL A 177 -6.23 -1.43 -24.83
N GLU A 178 -6.38 -0.88 -26.01
CA GLU A 178 -7.68 -0.48 -26.56
C GLU A 178 -8.64 -1.68 -26.60
N ARG A 179 -9.91 -1.42 -26.32
CA ARG A 179 -10.95 -2.43 -26.24
C ARG A 179 -11.05 -3.28 -27.51
N ASP A 180 -11.00 -2.65 -28.67
CA ASP A 180 -11.21 -3.28 -29.97
C ASP A 180 -10.11 -4.28 -30.33
N ILE A 181 -8.87 -4.00 -29.94
CA ILE A 181 -7.72 -4.87 -30.25
C ILE A 181 -7.44 -5.90 -29.12
N CYS A 182 -8.14 -5.85 -28.02
CA CYS A 182 -7.89 -6.69 -26.83
C CYS A 182 -7.82 -8.20 -27.18
N LYS A 183 -8.73 -8.68 -28.05
CA LYS A 183 -8.74 -10.10 -28.47
C LYS A 183 -7.48 -10.47 -29.27
N ALA A 184 -7.03 -9.61 -30.15
CA ALA A 184 -5.82 -9.81 -30.95
C ALA A 184 -4.57 -9.82 -30.08
N VAL A 185 -4.49 -8.89 -29.10
CA VAL A 185 -3.38 -8.81 -28.15
C VAL A 185 -3.35 -10.04 -27.24
N ARG A 186 -4.47 -10.52 -26.74
CA ARG A 186 -4.55 -11.78 -25.96
C ARG A 186 -4.06 -12.99 -26.74
N SER A 187 -4.37 -13.04 -28.02
CA SER A 187 -3.89 -14.13 -28.91
C SER A 187 -2.39 -14.03 -29.16
N LYS A 188 -1.84 -12.83 -29.29
CA LYS A 188 -0.42 -12.58 -29.56
C LYS A 188 0.47 -12.74 -28.33
N PHE A 189 -0.05 -12.34 -27.16
CA PHE A 189 0.64 -12.35 -25.86
C PHE A 189 -0.17 -13.14 -24.82
N PRO A 190 -0.31 -14.45 -24.97
CA PRO A 190 -1.20 -15.28 -24.13
C PRO A 190 -0.75 -15.41 -22.67
N ASP A 191 0.53 -15.13 -22.39
CA ASP A 191 1.12 -15.25 -21.05
C ASP A 191 0.77 -14.06 -20.14
N TYR A 192 0.14 -12.99 -20.68
CA TYR A 192 -0.12 -11.76 -19.94
C TYR A 192 -1.61 -11.59 -19.64
N TYR A 193 -1.90 -11.01 -18.49
CA TYR A 193 -3.24 -10.54 -18.18
C TYR A 193 -3.53 -9.25 -18.98
N VAL A 194 -4.55 -9.27 -19.85
CA VAL A 194 -4.86 -8.15 -20.76
C VAL A 194 -6.17 -7.50 -20.38
N THR A 195 -6.10 -6.20 -20.03
CA THR A 195 -7.24 -5.36 -19.63
C THR A 195 -7.62 -4.42 -20.77
N PRO A 196 -8.87 -4.43 -21.23
CA PRO A 196 -9.36 -3.46 -22.19
C PRO A 196 -9.63 -2.10 -21.52
N LEU A 197 -9.23 -1.03 -22.22
CA LEU A 197 -9.55 0.35 -21.86
C LEU A 197 -10.25 1.03 -23.03
N GLU A 198 -11.04 2.06 -22.76
CA GLU A 198 -11.79 2.79 -23.78
C GLU A 198 -10.84 3.58 -24.70
N GLU A 199 -11.17 3.66 -26.01
CA GLU A 199 -10.34 4.26 -27.05
C GLU A 199 -9.95 5.72 -26.77
N TRP A 200 -10.85 6.50 -26.11
CA TRP A 200 -10.57 7.89 -25.81
C TRP A 200 -9.30 8.11 -24.95
N ALA A 201 -8.91 7.10 -24.15
CA ALA A 201 -7.72 7.17 -23.31
C ALA A 201 -6.41 7.12 -24.14
N PHE A 202 -6.47 6.59 -25.35
CA PHE A 202 -5.34 6.49 -26.27
C PHE A 202 -5.28 7.63 -27.30
N VAL A 203 -6.23 8.58 -27.26
CA VAL A 203 -6.19 9.76 -28.12
C VAL A 203 -5.03 10.66 -27.70
N GLN A 204 -4.17 11.02 -28.66
CA GLN A 204 -2.92 11.75 -28.41
C GLN A 204 -3.10 13.02 -27.57
N SER A 205 -4.08 13.87 -27.89
CA SER A 205 -4.32 15.10 -27.13
C SER A 205 -4.71 14.83 -25.68
N THR A 206 -5.57 13.82 -25.46
CA THR A 206 -5.97 13.40 -24.11
C THR A 206 -4.79 12.86 -23.31
N ALA A 207 -3.98 12.01 -23.95
CA ALA A 207 -2.79 11.42 -23.35
C ALA A 207 -1.74 12.48 -22.96
N GLU A 208 -1.48 13.44 -23.87
CA GLU A 208 -0.59 14.55 -23.59
C GLU A 208 -1.06 15.41 -22.42
N ASP A 209 -2.35 15.75 -22.37
CA ASP A 209 -2.90 16.58 -21.29
C ASP A 209 -2.83 15.86 -19.95
N LYS A 210 -3.12 14.57 -19.92
CA LYS A 210 -2.97 13.75 -18.69
C LYS A 210 -1.54 13.72 -18.20
N LEU A 211 -0.56 13.50 -19.06
CA LEU A 211 0.85 13.50 -18.68
C LEU A 211 1.35 14.88 -18.25
N LYS A 212 0.94 15.96 -18.94
CA LYS A 212 1.27 17.33 -18.55
C LYS A 212 0.71 17.65 -17.15
N ASN A 213 -0.52 17.28 -16.90
CA ASN A 213 -1.15 17.46 -15.58
C ASN A 213 -0.46 16.65 -14.50
N GLN A 214 -0.14 15.36 -14.77
CA GLN A 214 0.56 14.48 -13.82
C GLN A 214 1.93 15.04 -13.39
N PHE A 215 2.71 15.53 -14.36
CA PHE A 215 4.06 16.05 -14.08
C PHE A 215 4.07 17.55 -13.71
N GLY A 216 2.95 18.25 -13.83
CA GLY A 216 2.85 19.69 -13.57
C GLY A 216 3.67 20.52 -14.56
N VAL A 217 3.71 20.12 -15.84
CA VAL A 217 4.50 20.77 -16.90
C VAL A 217 3.63 21.26 -18.06
N SER A 218 4.07 22.31 -18.74
CA SER A 218 3.40 22.81 -19.93
C SER A 218 3.77 22.06 -21.22
N SER A 219 4.89 21.29 -21.20
CA SER A 219 5.40 20.57 -22.38
C SER A 219 6.13 19.29 -21.98
N LEU A 220 5.97 18.24 -22.79
CA LEU A 220 6.66 16.96 -22.62
C LEU A 220 8.10 16.94 -23.21
N LYS A 221 8.55 18.04 -23.83
CA LYS A 221 9.90 18.15 -24.43
C LYS A 221 11.01 17.91 -23.43
N GLY A 222 10.83 18.31 -22.18
CA GLY A 222 11.82 18.09 -21.09
C GLY A 222 12.09 16.61 -20.80
N PHE A 223 11.17 15.72 -21.13
CA PHE A 223 11.30 14.27 -20.99
C PHE A 223 11.79 13.59 -22.28
N ALA A 224 12.00 14.32 -23.38
CA ALA A 224 12.43 13.84 -24.70
C ALA A 224 11.49 12.75 -25.29
N ILE A 225 10.18 12.83 -25.02
CA ILE A 225 9.15 11.87 -25.51
C ILE A 225 8.20 12.49 -26.54
N ASP A 226 8.26 13.78 -26.76
CA ASP A 226 7.38 14.53 -27.67
C ASP A 226 7.42 14.04 -29.13
N ARG A 227 8.49 13.37 -29.54
CA ARG A 227 8.65 12.77 -30.88
C ARG A 227 8.16 11.33 -30.98
N TYR A 228 7.56 10.78 -29.94
CA TYR A 228 7.13 9.39 -29.84
C TYR A 228 5.62 9.31 -29.51
N PRO A 229 4.75 9.71 -30.46
CA PRO A 229 3.31 9.89 -30.18
C PRO A 229 2.62 8.60 -29.72
N LEU A 230 2.99 7.42 -30.25
CA LEU A 230 2.39 6.17 -29.82
C LEU A 230 2.78 5.83 -28.37
N ALA A 231 4.04 6.10 -27.99
CA ALA A 231 4.49 5.92 -26.62
C ALA A 231 3.80 6.88 -25.65
N VAL A 232 3.56 8.13 -26.09
CA VAL A 232 2.79 9.12 -25.33
C VAL A 232 1.34 8.65 -25.13
N CYS A 233 0.68 8.13 -26.18
CA CYS A 233 -0.66 7.57 -26.08
C CYS A 233 -0.73 6.42 -25.07
N ALA A 234 0.22 5.47 -25.17
CA ALA A 234 0.31 4.36 -24.23
C ALA A 234 0.51 4.83 -22.77
N ALA A 235 1.38 5.82 -22.55
CA ALA A 235 1.65 6.37 -21.24
C ALA A 235 0.44 7.12 -20.65
N GLY A 236 -0.21 7.98 -21.43
CA GLY A 236 -1.42 8.69 -21.01
C GLY A 236 -2.58 7.76 -20.70
N ALA A 237 -2.70 6.65 -21.44
CA ALA A 237 -3.69 5.62 -21.18
C ALA A 237 -3.49 4.95 -19.82
N LEU A 238 -2.23 4.72 -19.39
CA LEU A 238 -1.95 4.19 -18.05
C LEU A 238 -2.39 5.16 -16.95
N ILE A 239 -2.14 6.47 -17.10
CA ILE A 239 -2.63 7.46 -16.13
C ILE A 239 -4.17 7.47 -16.09
N ALA A 240 -4.84 7.43 -17.27
CA ALA A 240 -6.30 7.33 -17.33
C ALA A 240 -6.82 6.04 -16.66
N TYR A 241 -6.14 4.94 -16.83
CA TYR A 241 -6.51 3.67 -16.20
C TYR A 241 -6.40 3.72 -14.67
N LEU A 242 -5.34 4.34 -14.13
CA LEU A 242 -5.19 4.53 -12.69
C LEU A 242 -6.31 5.41 -12.11
N GLU A 243 -6.70 6.47 -12.80
CA GLU A 243 -7.83 7.30 -12.38
C GLU A 243 -9.16 6.53 -12.38
N GLN A 244 -9.41 5.70 -13.40
CA GLN A 244 -10.62 4.85 -13.47
C GLN A 244 -10.67 3.77 -12.38
N THR A 245 -9.51 3.31 -11.94
CA THR A 245 -9.40 2.32 -10.86
C THR A 245 -9.40 2.97 -9.46
N GLN A 246 -9.75 4.25 -9.38
CA GLN A 246 -9.87 5.04 -8.14
C GLN A 246 -8.53 5.23 -7.41
N HIS A 247 -7.40 5.10 -8.11
CA HIS A 247 -6.11 5.44 -7.54
C HIS A 247 -5.88 6.94 -7.59
N THR A 248 -5.96 7.58 -6.44
CA THR A 248 -5.67 9.00 -6.24
C THR A 248 -4.33 9.15 -5.51
N GLY A 249 -3.69 10.31 -5.63
CA GLY A 249 -2.42 10.56 -4.94
C GLY A 249 -1.22 9.94 -5.66
N LEU A 250 -1.14 10.07 -6.98
CA LEU A 250 -0.04 9.57 -7.82
C LEU A 250 1.23 10.46 -7.76
N GLY A 251 1.43 11.17 -6.65
CA GLY A 251 2.53 12.13 -6.47
C GLY A 251 3.94 11.54 -6.54
N ASN A 252 4.07 10.21 -6.38
CA ASN A 252 5.33 9.49 -6.56
C ASN A 252 5.69 9.25 -8.02
N ILE A 253 4.76 9.41 -8.98
CA ILE A 253 5.05 9.34 -10.41
C ILE A 253 5.49 10.74 -10.86
N CYS A 254 6.76 11.07 -10.60
CA CYS A 254 7.32 12.41 -10.78
C CYS A 254 7.97 12.62 -12.16
N SER A 255 8.33 11.54 -12.83
CA SER A 255 9.08 11.60 -14.09
C SER A 255 8.75 10.43 -15.01
N ILE A 256 9.07 10.60 -16.27
CA ILE A 256 8.97 9.57 -17.30
C ILE A 256 10.26 9.57 -18.13
N SER A 257 10.77 8.40 -18.45
CA SER A 257 12.02 8.27 -19.22
C SER A 257 11.84 7.38 -20.45
N ARG A 258 12.52 7.75 -21.53
CA ARG A 258 12.51 6.97 -22.76
C ARG A 258 13.55 5.86 -22.73
N ILE A 259 13.18 4.67 -23.13
CA ILE A 259 14.08 3.56 -23.44
C ILE A 259 14.62 3.80 -24.86
N ASP A 260 15.94 3.90 -24.99
CA ASP A 260 16.61 4.06 -26.27
C ASP A 260 17.11 2.71 -26.76
N GLU A 261 16.56 2.24 -27.90
CA GLU A 261 16.87 0.94 -28.46
C GLU A 261 18.39 0.75 -28.69
N ASN A 262 19.09 1.81 -29.06
CA ASN A 262 20.52 1.75 -29.41
C ASN A 262 21.46 1.75 -28.18
N LYS A 263 20.93 1.91 -26.95
CA LYS A 263 21.78 1.98 -25.75
C LYS A 263 21.96 0.65 -25.05
N PHE A 264 21.18 -0.37 -25.42
CA PHE A 264 21.12 -1.63 -24.69
C PHE A 264 21.27 -2.84 -25.60
N VAL A 265 21.83 -3.92 -25.05
CA VAL A 265 21.83 -5.23 -25.68
C VAL A 265 20.45 -5.86 -25.48
N TRP A 266 19.79 -6.20 -26.57
CA TRP A 266 18.46 -6.81 -26.53
C TRP A 266 18.56 -8.33 -26.61
N MET A 267 17.88 -8.99 -25.69
CA MET A 267 17.77 -10.44 -25.62
C MET A 267 16.29 -10.83 -25.70
N ASP A 268 15.98 -11.80 -26.53
CA ASP A 268 14.62 -12.33 -26.60
C ASP A 268 14.28 -13.23 -25.41
N LYS A 269 13.00 -13.58 -25.28
CA LYS A 269 12.48 -14.44 -24.20
C LYS A 269 13.20 -15.79 -24.12
N PHE A 270 13.57 -16.37 -25.27
CA PHE A 270 14.26 -17.66 -25.31
C PHE A 270 15.68 -17.54 -24.81
N THR A 271 16.37 -16.47 -25.17
CA THR A 271 17.72 -16.15 -24.66
C THR A 271 17.73 -15.98 -23.16
N PHE A 272 16.83 -15.16 -22.58
CA PHE A 272 16.70 -15.01 -21.13
C PHE A 272 16.45 -16.33 -20.42
N ARG A 273 15.55 -17.16 -20.97
CA ARG A 273 15.23 -18.47 -20.41
C ARG A 273 16.40 -19.44 -20.49
N ASN A 274 17.09 -19.50 -21.64
CA ASN A 274 18.21 -20.43 -21.86
C ASN A 274 19.44 -20.06 -21.03
N LEU A 275 19.67 -18.76 -20.79
CA LEU A 275 20.72 -18.26 -19.91
C LEU A 275 20.34 -18.32 -18.43
N GLU A 276 19.10 -18.72 -18.11
CA GLU A 276 18.59 -18.79 -16.75
C GLU A 276 18.82 -17.49 -15.95
N VAL A 277 18.60 -16.33 -16.60
CA VAL A 277 18.93 -15.03 -16.00
C VAL A 277 18.06 -14.75 -14.78
N PHE A 278 16.74 -14.94 -14.89
CA PHE A 278 15.76 -14.63 -13.82
C PHE A 278 15.06 -15.85 -13.25
N GLN A 279 15.07 -16.97 -13.95
CA GLN A 279 14.40 -18.20 -13.52
C GLN A 279 15.23 -19.41 -13.95
N SER A 280 15.35 -20.38 -13.07
CA SER A 280 16.01 -21.64 -13.42
C SER A 280 15.08 -22.58 -14.19
N ASN A 281 15.63 -23.30 -15.16
CA ASN A 281 14.94 -24.38 -15.89
C ASN A 281 14.75 -25.65 -15.02
N ALA A 282 15.48 -25.76 -13.90
CA ALA A 282 15.32 -26.84 -12.93
C ALA A 282 14.06 -26.70 -12.05
N GLY A 283 13.24 -25.68 -12.27
CA GLY A 283 12.01 -25.42 -11.52
C GLY A 283 12.26 -24.70 -10.19
N LYS A 284 11.38 -24.90 -9.21
CA LYS A 284 11.39 -24.14 -7.95
C LYS A 284 12.63 -24.30 -7.08
N ASP A 285 13.32 -25.42 -7.20
CA ASP A 285 14.54 -25.73 -6.45
C ASP A 285 15.82 -25.32 -7.19
N GLY A 286 15.67 -24.77 -8.40
CA GLY A 286 16.78 -24.29 -9.20
C GLY A 286 17.22 -22.88 -8.81
N VAL A 287 18.47 -22.53 -9.13
CA VAL A 287 19.07 -21.23 -8.84
C VAL A 287 19.36 -20.51 -10.14
N SER A 288 18.84 -19.31 -10.33
CA SER A 288 19.08 -18.48 -11.51
C SER A 288 20.37 -17.66 -11.39
N LEU A 289 20.78 -17.01 -12.48
CA LEU A 289 21.91 -16.08 -12.45
C LEU A 289 21.69 -14.98 -11.41
N VAL A 290 20.52 -14.33 -11.41
CA VAL A 290 20.24 -13.24 -10.48
C VAL A 290 20.26 -13.72 -9.02
N ASP A 291 19.73 -14.91 -8.72
CA ASP A 291 19.75 -15.46 -7.35
C ASP A 291 21.20 -15.68 -6.86
N THR A 292 22.11 -15.99 -7.78
CA THR A 292 23.53 -16.20 -7.47
C THR A 292 24.25 -14.89 -7.18
N ILE A 293 24.02 -13.84 -8.00
CA ILE A 293 24.78 -12.60 -7.96
C ILE A 293 24.14 -11.50 -7.12
N ASP A 294 22.84 -11.58 -6.81
CA ASP A 294 22.18 -10.58 -5.99
C ASP A 294 22.70 -10.66 -4.54
N ARG A 295 23.51 -9.67 -4.20
CA ARG A 295 24.06 -9.44 -2.85
C ARG A 295 23.78 -8.00 -2.43
N CYS A 296 22.74 -7.39 -3.00
CA CYS A 296 22.34 -6.03 -2.70
C CYS A 296 21.91 -5.90 -1.23
N CYS A 297 22.23 -4.76 -0.61
CA CYS A 297 21.86 -4.48 0.78
C CYS A 297 20.48 -3.82 0.91
N SER A 298 19.86 -3.44 -0.20
CA SER A 298 18.54 -2.82 -0.23
C SER A 298 17.66 -3.42 -1.33
N PRO A 299 16.32 -3.45 -1.16
CA PRO A 299 15.39 -3.89 -2.20
C PRO A 299 15.49 -3.07 -3.49
N MET A 300 15.73 -1.76 -3.37
CA MET A 300 15.96 -0.85 -4.52
C MET A 300 17.19 -1.28 -5.33
N GLY A 301 18.28 -1.67 -4.66
CA GLY A 301 19.47 -2.20 -5.32
C GLY A 301 19.20 -3.50 -6.07
N SER A 302 18.44 -4.43 -5.50
CA SER A 302 18.05 -5.68 -6.17
C SER A 302 17.18 -5.41 -7.41
N ARG A 303 16.23 -4.47 -7.34
CA ARG A 303 15.44 -4.06 -8.51
C ARG A 303 16.32 -3.46 -9.60
N MET A 304 17.24 -2.57 -9.24
CA MET A 304 18.20 -1.98 -10.19
C MET A 304 19.11 -3.03 -10.82
N LEU A 305 19.60 -4.01 -10.05
CA LEU A 305 20.41 -5.12 -10.57
C LEU A 305 19.63 -5.93 -11.61
N ARG A 306 18.37 -6.27 -11.32
CA ARG A 306 17.50 -6.97 -12.27
C ARG A 306 17.27 -6.15 -13.55
N GLU A 307 17.06 -4.83 -13.42
CA GLU A 307 16.93 -3.95 -14.59
C GLU A 307 18.22 -3.91 -15.43
N TRP A 308 19.40 -3.89 -14.80
CA TRP A 308 20.67 -3.92 -15.51
C TRP A 308 20.91 -5.24 -16.24
N LEU A 309 20.45 -6.35 -15.67
CA LEU A 309 20.53 -7.66 -16.33
C LEU A 309 19.52 -7.77 -17.47
N ALA A 310 18.32 -7.18 -17.33
CA ALA A 310 17.29 -7.15 -18.37
C ALA A 310 17.72 -6.29 -19.57
N MET A 311 18.50 -5.23 -19.33
CA MET A 311 18.94 -4.25 -20.33
C MET A 311 20.43 -3.93 -20.18
N PRO A 312 21.35 -4.84 -20.55
CA PRO A 312 22.78 -4.57 -20.46
C PRO A 312 23.18 -3.40 -21.36
N LEU A 313 23.99 -2.49 -20.83
CA LEU A 313 24.45 -1.32 -21.59
C LEU A 313 25.36 -1.70 -22.76
N MET A 314 25.23 -0.98 -23.89
CA MET A 314 26.18 -0.98 -25.01
C MET A 314 27.10 0.25 -24.97
N ASP A 315 26.76 1.26 -24.19
CA ASP A 315 27.53 2.50 -24.07
C ASP A 315 28.82 2.26 -23.26
N ILE A 316 29.97 2.37 -23.94
CA ILE A 316 31.29 2.12 -23.34
C ILE A 316 31.60 3.10 -22.22
N ASP A 317 31.24 4.36 -22.37
CA ASP A 317 31.51 5.39 -21.34
C ASP A 317 30.69 5.12 -20.08
N GLY A 318 29.41 4.74 -20.25
CA GLY A 318 28.56 4.33 -19.14
C GLY A 318 29.04 3.04 -18.45
N LEU A 319 29.57 2.08 -19.21
CA LEU A 319 30.17 0.85 -18.65
C LEU A 319 31.44 1.17 -17.86
N ASN A 320 32.35 1.98 -18.41
CA ASN A 320 33.57 2.39 -17.74
C ASN A 320 33.26 3.16 -16.44
N ALA A 321 32.30 4.07 -16.45
CA ALA A 321 31.86 4.78 -15.27
C ALA A 321 31.38 3.84 -14.14
N ARG A 322 30.70 2.73 -14.49
CA ARG A 322 30.34 1.68 -13.51
C ARG A 322 31.57 0.92 -13.03
N TYR A 323 32.49 0.55 -13.92
CA TYR A 323 33.70 -0.20 -13.59
C TYR A 323 34.66 0.61 -12.72
N ASP A 324 34.76 1.92 -12.89
CA ASP A 324 35.55 2.79 -12.04
C ASP A 324 35.08 2.74 -10.58
N ILE A 325 33.76 2.81 -10.35
CA ILE A 325 33.17 2.69 -9.01
C ILE A 325 33.38 1.28 -8.44
N VAL A 326 33.17 0.23 -9.25
CA VAL A 326 33.41 -1.16 -8.83
C VAL A 326 34.86 -1.38 -8.47
N GLY A 327 35.81 -0.83 -9.27
CA GLY A 327 37.23 -0.88 -8.98
C GLY A 327 37.58 -0.22 -7.65
N LEU A 328 37.08 1.00 -7.41
CA LEU A 328 37.25 1.70 -6.14
C LEU A 328 36.77 0.86 -4.95
N LEU A 329 35.55 0.30 -5.04
CA LEU A 329 34.96 -0.47 -3.95
C LEU A 329 35.62 -1.84 -3.75
N ARG A 330 36.15 -2.44 -4.82
CA ARG A 330 36.92 -3.69 -4.73
C ARG A 330 38.23 -3.48 -3.99
N ASP A 331 38.92 -2.39 -4.30
CA ASP A 331 40.28 -2.11 -3.82
C ASP A 331 40.28 -1.41 -2.44
N ASN A 332 39.14 -0.87 -2.00
CA ASN A 332 38.96 -0.25 -0.69
C ASN A 332 37.87 -0.96 0.14
N GLU A 333 38.35 -1.90 0.98
CA GLU A 333 37.45 -2.72 1.80
C GLU A 333 36.73 -1.93 2.90
N GLU A 334 37.41 -0.95 3.50
CA GLU A 334 36.85 -0.11 4.55
C GLU A 334 35.67 0.73 4.00
N LEU A 335 35.87 1.39 2.85
CA LEU A 335 34.82 2.13 2.15
C LEU A 335 33.64 1.21 1.77
N ARG A 336 33.94 0.04 1.21
CA ARG A 336 32.90 -0.93 0.81
C ARG A 336 32.10 -1.41 2.02
N SER A 337 32.73 -1.77 3.13
CA SER A 337 32.03 -2.22 4.34
C SER A 337 31.19 -1.09 4.93
N GLY A 338 31.75 0.11 5.10
CA GLY A 338 31.03 1.25 5.64
C GLY A 338 29.79 1.62 4.80
N LEU A 339 29.93 1.61 3.47
CA LEU A 339 28.79 1.85 2.58
C LEU A 339 27.72 0.76 2.69
N ARG A 340 28.12 -0.52 2.78
CA ARG A 340 27.17 -1.62 2.94
C ARG A 340 26.39 -1.50 4.24
N ASP A 341 27.03 -1.11 5.32
CA ASP A 341 26.38 -0.90 6.62
C ASP A 341 25.37 0.25 6.55
N CYS A 342 25.75 1.38 5.96
CA CYS A 342 24.85 2.52 5.78
C CYS A 342 23.66 2.16 4.87
N ILE A 343 23.91 1.55 3.71
CA ILE A 343 22.86 1.16 2.75
C ILE A 343 21.93 0.10 3.37
N GLY A 344 22.45 -0.82 4.19
CA GLY A 344 21.66 -1.80 4.92
C GLY A 344 20.68 -1.18 5.92
N GLY A 345 20.98 0.03 6.42
CA GLY A 345 20.09 0.83 7.26
C GLY A 345 19.01 1.60 6.48
N VAL A 346 19.13 1.69 5.14
CA VAL A 346 18.14 2.35 4.27
C VAL A 346 17.02 1.37 3.94
N GLY A 347 15.78 1.72 4.29
CA GLY A 347 14.59 0.97 3.91
C GLY A 347 14.25 1.12 2.42
N ASP A 348 13.13 0.54 2.01
CA ASP A 348 12.61 0.69 0.64
C ASP A 348 11.97 2.07 0.45
N LEU A 349 12.80 3.09 0.22
CA LEU A 349 12.37 4.49 0.07
C LEU A 349 11.34 4.66 -1.04
N GLU A 350 11.53 4.03 -2.19
CA GLU A 350 10.61 4.13 -3.33
C GLU A 350 9.19 3.71 -2.94
N ARG A 351 9.05 2.56 -2.26
CA ARG A 351 7.74 2.06 -1.82
C ARG A 351 7.17 2.82 -0.63
N ILE A 352 8.02 3.30 0.27
CA ILE A 352 7.57 4.13 1.40
C ILE A 352 6.98 5.44 0.90
N ILE A 353 7.64 6.15 0.00
CA ILE A 353 7.15 7.42 -0.55
C ILE A 353 5.91 7.24 -1.43
N SER A 354 5.76 6.12 -2.11
CA SER A 354 4.54 5.78 -2.85
C SER A 354 3.33 5.69 -1.91
N ARG A 355 3.49 5.04 -0.74
CA ARG A 355 2.43 5.01 0.29
C ARG A 355 2.18 6.39 0.89
N ALA A 356 3.20 7.21 1.05
CA ALA A 356 3.03 8.60 1.48
C ALA A 356 2.23 9.41 0.46
N ALA A 357 2.53 9.27 -0.84
CA ALA A 357 1.81 9.94 -1.92
C ALA A 357 0.31 9.66 -1.91
N THR A 358 -0.06 8.40 -1.63
CA THR A 358 -1.47 7.97 -1.54
C THR A 358 -2.13 8.28 -0.18
N GLY A 359 -1.38 8.81 0.79
CA GLY A 359 -1.88 9.05 2.15
C GLY A 359 -2.08 7.78 2.99
N ARG A 360 -1.60 6.62 2.52
CA ARG A 360 -1.76 5.30 3.19
C ARG A 360 -0.56 4.88 4.02
N ILE A 361 0.39 5.78 4.22
CA ILE A 361 1.58 5.52 5.02
C ILE A 361 1.24 5.43 6.51
N LEU A 362 1.81 4.45 7.18
CA LEU A 362 1.63 4.25 8.62
C LEU A 362 2.69 5.03 9.43
N PRO A 363 2.42 5.39 10.71
CA PRO A 363 3.37 6.12 11.55
C PRO A 363 4.76 5.46 11.63
N ARG A 364 4.82 4.14 11.78
CA ARG A 364 6.08 3.38 11.80
C ARG A 364 6.86 3.49 10.48
N GLU A 365 6.16 3.63 9.34
CA GLU A 365 6.79 3.74 8.02
C GLU A 365 7.35 5.15 7.81
N VAL A 366 6.65 6.19 8.29
CA VAL A 366 7.19 7.55 8.30
C VAL A 366 8.42 7.62 9.20
N ARG A 367 8.41 6.91 10.34
CA ARG A 367 9.59 6.82 11.20
C ARG A 367 10.75 6.09 10.51
N GLN A 368 10.46 5.01 9.78
CA GLN A 368 11.45 4.31 8.95
C GLN A 368 12.02 5.22 7.85
N LEU A 369 11.18 6.05 7.21
CA LEU A 369 11.63 7.07 6.25
C LEU A 369 12.66 8.01 6.91
N GLY A 370 12.35 8.55 8.10
CA GLY A 370 13.25 9.40 8.85
C GLY A 370 14.60 8.72 9.11
N ARG A 371 14.60 7.47 9.59
CA ARG A 371 15.82 6.66 9.83
C ARG A 371 16.60 6.40 8.54
N SER A 372 15.91 6.16 7.44
CA SER A 372 16.56 5.96 6.13
C SER A 372 17.23 7.23 5.64
N LEU A 373 16.62 8.40 5.82
CA LEU A 373 17.20 9.68 5.45
C LEU A 373 18.39 10.06 6.34
N GLU A 374 18.49 9.55 7.57
CA GLU A 374 19.68 9.71 8.42
C GLU A 374 20.94 9.09 7.79
N GLN A 375 20.79 8.01 7.02
CA GLN A 375 21.91 7.32 6.38
C GLN A 375 22.51 8.10 5.21
N MET A 376 21.81 9.12 4.69
CA MET A 376 22.27 9.87 3.51
C MET A 376 23.56 10.65 3.77
N GLN A 377 23.67 11.33 4.91
CA GLN A 377 24.88 12.09 5.26
C GLN A 377 26.13 11.20 5.45
N PRO A 378 26.07 10.08 6.20
CA PRO A 378 27.16 9.12 6.26
C PRO A 378 27.57 8.60 4.87
N ILE A 379 26.62 8.25 3.99
CA ILE A 379 26.92 7.80 2.62
C ILE A 379 27.66 8.87 1.84
N VAL A 380 27.16 10.11 1.84
CA VAL A 380 27.82 11.24 1.16
C VAL A 380 29.22 11.46 1.71
N SER A 381 29.38 11.43 3.04
CA SER A 381 30.68 11.63 3.69
C SER A 381 31.71 10.55 3.32
N LEU A 382 31.30 9.28 3.29
CA LEU A 382 32.15 8.16 2.90
C LEU A 382 32.57 8.24 1.43
N CYS A 383 31.67 8.66 0.56
CA CYS A 383 31.92 8.73 -0.89
C CYS A 383 32.63 10.00 -1.32
N SER A 384 32.68 11.03 -0.48
CA SER A 384 33.34 12.31 -0.82
C SER A 384 34.85 12.16 -0.92
N ASN A 385 35.47 12.91 -1.86
CA ASN A 385 36.91 12.97 -2.05
C ASN A 385 37.59 11.63 -2.43
N THR A 386 36.88 10.73 -3.05
CA THR A 386 37.43 9.46 -3.53
C THR A 386 38.26 9.59 -4.80
N GLY A 387 38.14 10.72 -5.52
CA GLY A 387 38.83 10.97 -6.79
C GLY A 387 38.20 10.27 -8.00
N VAL A 388 37.04 9.65 -7.83
CA VAL A 388 36.31 8.96 -8.91
C VAL A 388 35.18 9.84 -9.43
N ALA A 389 35.40 10.47 -10.61
CA ALA A 389 34.47 11.45 -11.19
C ALA A 389 33.02 10.91 -11.39
N SER A 390 32.88 9.64 -11.71
CA SER A 390 31.56 8.99 -11.85
C SER A 390 30.80 8.91 -10.54
N LEU A 391 31.48 8.71 -9.40
CA LEU A 391 30.92 8.73 -8.07
C LEU A 391 30.54 10.15 -7.64
N ASP A 392 31.43 11.13 -7.88
CA ASP A 392 31.16 12.55 -7.59
C ASP A 392 29.92 13.05 -8.36
N LYS A 393 29.72 12.59 -9.60
CA LYS A 393 28.54 12.89 -10.40
C LYS A 393 27.25 12.32 -9.77
N LEU A 394 27.29 11.10 -9.24
CA LEU A 394 26.14 10.52 -8.52
C LEU A 394 25.80 11.32 -7.26
N LEU A 395 26.81 11.67 -6.47
CA LEU A 395 26.62 12.48 -5.25
C LEU A 395 26.04 13.86 -5.54
N SER A 396 26.47 14.50 -6.62
CA SER A 396 25.96 15.84 -7.01
C SER A 396 24.48 15.85 -7.38
N GLY A 397 23.91 14.69 -7.70
CA GLY A 397 22.47 14.51 -7.97
C GLY A 397 21.62 14.40 -6.71
N MET A 398 22.23 14.08 -5.55
CA MET A 398 21.50 13.92 -4.29
C MET A 398 21.02 15.28 -3.78
N LYS A 399 19.75 15.31 -3.34
CA LYS A 399 19.13 16.50 -2.78
C LYS A 399 19.29 16.56 -1.27
N ASP A 400 19.24 17.77 -0.73
CA ASP A 400 19.18 17.97 0.72
C ASP A 400 17.78 17.61 1.24
N THR A 401 17.74 16.61 2.13
CA THR A 401 16.53 16.13 2.78
C THR A 401 16.50 16.41 4.29
N GLU A 402 17.45 17.21 4.78
CA GLU A 402 17.61 17.51 6.21
C GLU A 402 16.34 18.13 6.82
N GLY A 403 15.68 19.04 6.09
CA GLY A 403 14.46 19.70 6.58
C GLY A 403 13.33 18.70 6.89
N ILE A 404 13.05 17.79 5.96
CA ILE A 404 12.00 16.78 6.17
C ILE A 404 12.43 15.71 7.18
N ARG A 405 13.69 15.32 7.19
CA ARG A 405 14.25 14.40 8.19
C ARG A 405 14.04 14.95 9.60
N SER A 406 14.48 16.17 9.85
CA SER A 406 14.32 16.86 11.14
C SER A 406 12.85 17.01 11.53
N ARG A 407 11.97 17.32 10.56
CA ARG A 407 10.53 17.42 10.79
C ARG A 407 9.94 16.08 11.26
N ILE A 408 10.30 14.97 10.64
CA ILE A 408 9.86 13.62 11.02
C ILE A 408 10.35 13.29 12.44
N GLN A 409 11.65 13.49 12.71
CA GLN A 409 12.27 13.17 14.00
C GLN A 409 11.65 13.95 15.16
N ASN A 410 11.43 15.26 14.95
CA ASN A 410 10.89 16.13 15.98
C ASN A 410 9.37 15.94 16.20
N THR A 411 8.66 15.32 15.27
CA THR A 411 7.19 15.15 15.36
C THR A 411 6.79 13.79 15.89
N LEU A 412 7.45 12.71 15.44
CA LEU A 412 7.08 11.36 15.82
C LEU A 412 7.85 10.89 17.06
N ALA A 413 7.14 10.16 17.93
CA ALA A 413 7.77 9.44 19.03
C ALA A 413 8.83 8.46 18.51
N GLU A 414 9.89 8.20 19.28
CA GLU A 414 10.96 7.28 18.88
C GLU A 414 10.42 5.87 18.64
N ASP A 415 9.52 5.41 19.53
CA ASP A 415 8.80 4.14 19.44
C ASP A 415 7.34 4.39 19.03
N ALA A 416 7.14 5.20 17.97
CA ALA A 416 5.81 5.53 17.49
C ALA A 416 4.96 4.26 17.26
N ALA A 417 3.73 4.28 17.74
CA ALA A 417 2.80 3.17 17.58
C ALA A 417 2.57 2.85 16.09
N ALA A 418 2.27 1.58 15.80
CA ALA A 418 2.04 1.13 14.43
C ALA A 418 0.84 1.84 13.77
N MET A 419 -0.16 2.21 14.56
CA MET A 419 -1.38 2.90 14.12
C MET A 419 -1.81 3.93 15.18
N ILE A 420 -2.45 5.01 14.74
CA ILE A 420 -3.06 6.00 15.63
C ILE A 420 -4.12 5.31 16.50
N GLY A 421 -4.16 5.68 17.78
CA GLY A 421 -5.07 5.07 18.77
C GLY A 421 -4.59 3.71 19.34
N LYS A 422 -3.40 3.23 18.98
CA LYS A 422 -2.79 2.01 19.54
C LYS A 422 -1.56 2.28 20.42
N GLY A 423 -1.38 3.52 20.82
CA GLY A 423 -0.27 4.04 21.59
C GLY A 423 0.12 5.42 21.11
N ASP A 424 1.15 6.00 21.68
CA ASP A 424 1.62 7.34 21.34
C ASP A 424 2.27 7.34 19.94
N VAL A 425 1.81 8.22 19.07
CA VAL A 425 2.37 8.43 17.72
C VAL A 425 3.20 9.70 17.68
N ILE A 426 2.67 10.79 18.23
CA ILE A 426 3.33 12.10 18.27
C ILE A 426 4.24 12.18 19.50
N ALA A 427 5.43 12.74 19.38
CA ALA A 427 6.36 12.91 20.48
C ALA A 427 5.80 13.88 21.55
N SER A 428 6.17 13.66 22.80
CA SER A 428 5.86 14.60 23.89
C SER A 428 6.58 15.93 23.65
N GLY A 429 5.92 17.04 23.99
CA GLY A 429 6.43 18.40 23.78
C GLY A 429 6.13 18.99 22.39
N VAL A 430 5.55 18.22 21.47
CA VAL A 430 5.14 18.72 20.15
C VAL A 430 3.87 19.57 20.24
N ASN A 431 2.94 19.17 21.11
CA ASN A 431 1.67 19.86 21.31
C ASN A 431 1.27 19.79 22.77
N SER A 432 1.17 20.95 23.44
CA SER A 432 0.85 21.04 24.87
C SER A 432 -0.57 20.56 25.23
N GLU A 433 -1.53 20.72 24.32
CA GLU A 433 -2.89 20.22 24.50
C GLU A 433 -2.92 18.68 24.49
N LEU A 434 -2.20 18.07 23.54
CA LEU A 434 -2.06 16.62 23.45
C LEU A 434 -1.40 16.04 24.71
N ASP A 435 -0.35 16.69 25.20
CA ASP A 435 0.34 16.26 26.44
C ASP A 435 -0.58 16.34 27.64
N SER A 436 -1.36 17.42 27.78
CA SER A 436 -2.36 17.57 28.86
C SER A 436 -3.46 16.50 28.79
N LEU A 437 -3.95 16.18 27.59
CA LEU A 437 -4.95 15.12 27.39
C LEU A 437 -4.39 13.74 27.76
N ARG A 438 -3.14 13.46 27.43
CA ARG A 438 -2.45 12.22 27.82
C ARG A 438 -2.28 12.10 29.34
N GLU A 439 -1.95 13.19 30.02
CA GLU A 439 -1.89 13.24 31.50
C GLU A 439 -3.24 12.91 32.09
N ILE A 440 -4.34 13.49 31.59
CA ILE A 440 -5.70 13.21 32.05
C ILE A 440 -6.05 11.72 31.81
N SER A 441 -5.76 11.17 30.64
CA SER A 441 -6.06 9.77 30.33
C SER A 441 -5.26 8.80 31.20
N ARG A 442 -3.96 9.04 31.40
CA ARG A 442 -3.09 8.22 32.28
C ARG A 442 -3.47 8.36 33.73
N GLY A 443 -3.62 9.60 34.25
CA GLY A 443 -4.03 9.85 35.61
C GLY A 443 -5.41 9.28 35.94
N GLY A 444 -6.35 9.30 34.98
CA GLY A 444 -7.66 8.67 35.15
C GLY A 444 -7.57 7.14 35.25
N LYS A 445 -6.70 6.49 34.50
CA LYS A 445 -6.47 5.03 34.59
C LYS A 445 -5.84 4.65 35.94
N ASP A 446 -4.85 5.41 36.39
CA ASP A 446 -4.24 5.20 37.71
C ASP A 446 -5.26 5.39 38.84
N TYR A 447 -6.17 6.35 38.70
CA TYR A 447 -7.24 6.57 39.67
C TYR A 447 -8.25 5.42 39.69
N ILE A 448 -8.57 4.80 38.54
CA ILE A 448 -9.40 3.58 38.50
C ILE A 448 -8.74 2.44 39.28
N LEU A 449 -7.43 2.28 39.20
CA LEU A 449 -6.68 1.29 39.99
C LEU A 449 -6.73 1.61 41.49
N GLN A 450 -6.68 2.90 41.85
CA GLN A 450 -6.85 3.33 43.25
C GLN A 450 -8.29 3.06 43.73
N ILE A 451 -9.31 3.31 42.92
CA ILE A 451 -10.70 2.91 43.22
C ILE A 451 -10.76 1.40 43.47
N GLN A 452 -10.16 0.60 42.64
CA GLN A 452 -10.15 -0.85 42.83
C GLN A 452 -9.53 -1.24 44.17
N ALA A 453 -8.35 -0.73 44.49
CA ALA A 453 -7.67 -1.02 45.75
C ALA A 453 -8.51 -0.57 46.98
N ARG A 454 -9.06 0.64 46.95
CA ARG A 454 -9.91 1.19 47.99
C ARG A 454 -11.19 0.35 48.20
N GLU A 455 -11.83 -0.06 47.11
CA GLU A 455 -13.06 -0.85 47.21
C GLU A 455 -12.77 -2.30 47.68
N VAL A 456 -11.62 -2.88 47.33
CA VAL A 456 -11.16 -4.17 47.91
C VAL A 456 -10.99 -4.05 49.42
N GLU A 457 -10.32 -3.01 49.91
CA GLU A 457 -10.10 -2.79 51.33
C GLU A 457 -11.43 -2.52 52.06
N ARG A 458 -12.31 -1.67 51.48
CA ARG A 458 -13.61 -1.32 52.09
C ARG A 458 -14.57 -2.51 52.17
N THR A 459 -14.64 -3.34 51.13
CA THR A 459 -15.62 -4.43 51.04
C THR A 459 -15.10 -5.78 51.53
N GLY A 460 -13.77 -5.95 51.62
CA GLY A 460 -13.13 -7.23 51.92
C GLY A 460 -13.19 -8.22 50.77
N ILE A 461 -13.62 -7.81 49.58
CA ILE A 461 -13.75 -8.67 48.39
C ILE A 461 -12.41 -8.74 47.64
N ASN A 462 -11.51 -9.62 48.06
CA ASN A 462 -10.18 -9.76 47.47
C ASN A 462 -10.20 -10.15 45.96
N SER A 463 -11.30 -10.71 45.48
CA SER A 463 -11.46 -11.12 44.07
C SER A 463 -12.06 -10.04 43.16
N LEU A 464 -12.33 -8.84 43.71
CA LEU A 464 -12.86 -7.70 42.96
C LEU A 464 -11.88 -7.27 41.88
N LYS A 465 -12.41 -7.03 40.69
CA LYS A 465 -11.64 -6.48 39.56
C LYS A 465 -12.44 -5.40 38.86
N ILE A 466 -11.77 -4.33 38.44
CA ILE A 466 -12.36 -3.38 37.51
C ILE A 466 -11.97 -3.78 36.11
N GLY A 467 -12.94 -3.93 35.20
CA GLY A 467 -12.77 -4.26 33.81
C GLY A 467 -13.48 -3.25 32.92
N TYR A 468 -13.18 -3.29 31.62
CA TYR A 468 -13.81 -2.47 30.60
C TYR A 468 -14.56 -3.33 29.59
N ASN A 469 -15.73 -2.87 29.14
CA ASN A 469 -16.53 -3.50 28.10
C ASN A 469 -17.13 -2.42 27.19
N ASN A 470 -17.06 -2.61 25.90
CA ASN A 470 -17.55 -1.63 24.91
C ASN A 470 -19.05 -1.33 25.00
N VAL A 471 -19.86 -2.19 25.65
CA VAL A 471 -21.31 -2.00 25.81
C VAL A 471 -21.66 -1.24 27.08
N PHE A 472 -20.94 -1.50 28.18
CA PHE A 472 -21.27 -0.98 29.50
C PHE A 472 -20.21 -0.03 30.09
N GLY A 473 -19.06 0.12 29.44
CA GLY A 473 -17.93 0.89 29.93
C GLY A 473 -17.14 0.18 31.02
N TYR A 474 -16.59 0.94 31.97
CA TYR A 474 -15.89 0.39 33.12
C TYR A 474 -16.91 -0.18 34.13
N TYR A 475 -16.59 -1.38 34.66
CA TYR A 475 -17.43 -2.09 35.63
C TYR A 475 -16.58 -2.76 36.70
N ILE A 476 -17.18 -2.95 37.87
CA ILE A 476 -16.64 -3.73 38.96
C ILE A 476 -17.19 -5.15 38.82
N GLU A 477 -16.32 -6.13 38.68
CA GLU A 477 -16.69 -7.55 38.60
C GLU A 477 -16.49 -8.22 39.96
N VAL A 478 -17.56 -8.84 40.50
CA VAL A 478 -17.57 -9.57 41.75
C VAL A 478 -18.02 -10.99 41.50
N ARG A 479 -17.27 -11.96 42.00
CA ARG A 479 -17.67 -13.38 41.90
C ARG A 479 -18.89 -13.67 42.74
N ASN A 480 -19.74 -14.58 42.30
CA ASN A 480 -21.00 -14.94 42.98
C ASN A 480 -20.78 -15.33 44.46
N ALA A 481 -19.63 -15.92 44.81
CA ALA A 481 -19.28 -16.30 46.16
C ALA A 481 -19.13 -15.10 47.14
N SER A 482 -18.95 -13.89 46.64
CA SER A 482 -18.80 -12.67 47.44
C SER A 482 -19.96 -11.67 47.23
N ARG A 483 -21.07 -12.12 46.68
CA ARG A 483 -22.22 -11.29 46.32
C ARG A 483 -22.83 -10.58 47.54
N ASP A 484 -22.89 -11.26 48.71
CA ASP A 484 -23.50 -10.74 49.91
C ASP A 484 -22.67 -9.60 50.57
N LEU A 485 -21.42 -9.42 50.11
CA LEU A 485 -20.53 -8.35 50.56
C LEU A 485 -20.62 -7.10 49.67
N VAL A 486 -21.44 -7.13 48.60
CA VAL A 486 -21.57 -6.00 47.68
C VAL A 486 -22.36 -4.87 48.34
N PRO A 487 -21.82 -3.63 48.34
CA PRO A 487 -22.50 -2.47 48.90
C PRO A 487 -23.81 -2.18 48.14
N PRO A 488 -24.88 -1.75 48.85
CA PRO A 488 -26.20 -1.51 48.28
C PRO A 488 -26.21 -0.31 47.30
N GLU A 489 -25.25 0.59 47.37
CA GLU A 489 -25.11 1.74 46.50
C GLU A 489 -24.55 1.39 45.11
N TRP A 490 -24.02 0.18 44.92
CA TRP A 490 -23.54 -0.26 43.61
C TRP A 490 -24.70 -0.66 42.71
N ILE A 491 -24.70 -0.15 41.50
CA ILE A 491 -25.75 -0.41 40.49
C ILE A 491 -25.37 -1.64 39.67
N ARG A 492 -26.15 -2.72 39.83
CA ARG A 492 -25.92 -3.94 39.01
C ARG A 492 -26.31 -3.69 37.56
N LYS A 493 -25.41 -4.02 36.63
CA LYS A 493 -25.60 -3.90 35.17
C LYS A 493 -25.73 -5.23 34.45
N GLN A 494 -25.00 -6.25 34.89
CA GLN A 494 -25.01 -7.54 34.24
C GLN A 494 -24.79 -8.67 35.23
N THR A 495 -25.54 -9.78 35.01
CA THR A 495 -25.33 -11.03 35.73
C THR A 495 -24.72 -12.04 34.76
N LEU A 496 -23.61 -12.64 35.16
CA LEU A 496 -22.92 -13.72 34.43
C LEU A 496 -23.10 -15.03 35.22
N VAL A 497 -22.68 -16.14 34.61
CA VAL A 497 -22.76 -17.48 35.23
C VAL A 497 -21.98 -17.53 36.55
N ASN A 498 -20.80 -16.90 36.66
CA ASN A 498 -19.89 -16.98 37.80
C ASN A 498 -19.60 -15.65 38.46
N ALA A 499 -20.17 -14.54 38.02
CA ALA A 499 -19.90 -13.21 38.51
C ALA A 499 -21.08 -12.25 38.24
N GLU A 500 -21.11 -11.14 38.94
CA GLU A 500 -21.99 -10.00 38.65
C GLU A 500 -21.15 -8.75 38.39
N ARG A 501 -21.64 -7.86 37.52
CA ARG A 501 -20.98 -6.61 37.14
C ARG A 501 -21.78 -5.41 37.65
N TYR A 502 -21.07 -4.50 38.30
CA TYR A 502 -21.62 -3.32 38.93
C TYR A 502 -20.95 -2.05 38.41
N ILE A 503 -21.63 -0.93 38.53
CA ILE A 503 -21.09 0.41 38.33
C ILE A 503 -21.33 1.30 39.51
N THR A 504 -20.47 2.30 39.70
CA THR A 504 -20.65 3.37 40.67
C THR A 504 -20.69 4.72 39.94
N PRO A 505 -21.34 5.76 40.52
CA PRO A 505 -21.34 7.12 39.95
C PRO A 505 -19.91 7.65 39.75
N GLU A 506 -19.01 7.42 40.70
CA GLU A 506 -17.61 7.83 40.63
C GLU A 506 -16.88 7.15 39.48
N LEU A 507 -17.03 5.83 39.30
CA LEU A 507 -16.44 5.09 38.19
C LEU A 507 -16.93 5.62 36.84
N LYS A 508 -18.21 5.99 36.76
CA LYS A 508 -18.80 6.55 35.55
C LYS A 508 -18.28 7.93 35.21
N GLU A 509 -18.10 8.80 36.20
CA GLU A 509 -17.52 10.14 36.01
C GLU A 509 -16.09 10.07 35.45
N TYR A 510 -15.26 9.17 36.00
CA TYR A 510 -13.89 8.98 35.50
C TYR A 510 -13.84 8.32 34.15
N GLU A 511 -14.75 7.39 33.85
CA GLU A 511 -14.94 6.81 32.51
C GLU A 511 -15.17 7.90 31.49
N ASP A 512 -16.12 8.79 31.74
CA ASP A 512 -16.47 9.86 30.79
C ASP A 512 -15.27 10.81 30.55
N LYS A 513 -14.46 11.08 31.57
CA LYS A 513 -13.21 11.86 31.45
C LYS A 513 -12.17 11.15 30.63
N ILE A 514 -11.94 9.84 30.85
CA ILE A 514 -10.94 9.04 30.14
C ILE A 514 -11.36 8.89 28.66
N LEU A 515 -12.60 8.48 28.40
CA LEU A 515 -13.08 8.27 27.03
C LEU A 515 -13.12 9.58 26.24
N GLY A 516 -13.50 10.69 26.89
CA GLY A 516 -13.45 12.02 26.29
C GLY A 516 -12.00 12.41 25.93
N ALA A 517 -11.05 12.19 26.84
CA ALA A 517 -9.64 12.46 26.59
C ALA A 517 -9.07 11.55 25.48
N GLU A 518 -9.39 10.25 25.48
CA GLU A 518 -8.93 9.30 24.45
C GLU A 518 -9.47 9.66 23.06
N ALA A 519 -10.72 10.07 22.93
CA ALA A 519 -11.30 10.55 21.68
C ALA A 519 -10.58 11.81 21.17
N SER A 520 -10.36 12.79 22.07
CA SER A 520 -9.64 14.03 21.72
C SER A 520 -8.17 13.78 21.38
N ILE A 521 -7.49 12.84 22.05
CA ILE A 521 -6.14 12.39 21.72
C ILE A 521 -6.12 11.83 20.30
N TYR A 522 -7.05 10.94 19.95
CA TYR A 522 -7.13 10.34 18.64
C TYR A 522 -7.32 11.38 17.53
N GLU A 523 -8.22 12.33 17.72
CA GLU A 523 -8.48 13.41 16.75
C GLU A 523 -7.24 14.30 16.56
N LEU A 524 -6.61 14.72 17.67
CA LEU A 524 -5.46 15.62 17.62
C LEU A 524 -4.22 14.93 17.07
N GLU A 525 -3.95 13.67 17.44
CA GLU A 525 -2.88 12.87 16.84
C GLU A 525 -3.10 12.64 15.34
N SER A 526 -4.35 12.33 14.94
CA SER A 526 -4.71 12.15 13.52
C SER A 526 -4.45 13.42 12.72
N LYS A 527 -4.79 14.58 13.26
CA LYS A 527 -4.56 15.87 12.61
C LYS A 527 -3.05 16.15 12.46
N LEU A 528 -2.29 16.06 13.56
CA LEU A 528 -0.84 16.33 13.55
C LEU A 528 -0.09 15.35 12.64
N TYR A 529 -0.50 14.09 12.64
CA TYR A 529 0.06 13.09 11.74
C TYR A 529 -0.27 13.39 10.26
N SER A 530 -1.50 13.78 9.95
CA SER A 530 -1.90 14.17 8.58
C SER A 530 -1.11 15.38 8.07
N GLU A 531 -0.83 16.36 8.94
CA GLU A 531 0.01 17.50 8.62
C GLU A 531 1.44 17.06 8.29
N LEU A 532 2.03 16.13 9.08
CA LEU A 532 3.34 15.55 8.81
C LEU A 532 3.38 14.80 7.48
N VAL A 533 2.36 13.96 7.20
CA VAL A 533 2.26 13.24 5.91
C VAL A 533 2.18 14.23 4.74
N SER A 534 1.44 15.33 4.89
CA SER A 534 1.39 16.39 3.88
C SER A 534 2.77 17.04 3.62
N ASP A 535 3.58 17.23 4.67
CA ASP A 535 4.94 17.75 4.52
C ASP A 535 5.87 16.73 3.82
N VAL A 536 5.72 15.42 4.12
CA VAL A 536 6.41 14.35 3.39
C VAL A 536 6.01 14.35 1.91
N GLN A 537 4.72 14.50 1.60
CA GLN A 537 4.21 14.54 0.21
C GLN A 537 4.84 15.67 -0.61
N LYS A 538 5.06 16.84 0.00
CA LYS A 538 5.73 17.97 -0.67
C LYS A 538 7.20 17.69 -0.99
N SER A 539 7.84 16.80 -0.23
CA SER A 539 9.25 16.45 -0.35
C SER A 539 9.51 15.19 -1.20
N ILE A 540 8.49 14.56 -1.77
CA ILE A 540 8.62 13.30 -2.53
C ILE A 540 9.67 13.41 -3.64
N ARG A 541 9.65 14.49 -4.43
CA ARG A 541 10.58 14.70 -5.54
C ARG A 541 12.05 14.80 -5.11
N ASP A 542 12.30 15.32 -3.93
CA ASP A 542 13.66 15.47 -3.41
C ASP A 542 14.16 14.16 -2.77
N ILE A 543 13.24 13.32 -2.29
CA ILE A 543 13.55 12.01 -1.71
C ILE A 543 13.80 10.98 -2.82
N GLN A 544 13.06 11.04 -3.94
CA GLN A 544 13.25 10.20 -5.13
C GLN A 544 14.56 10.56 -5.87
#